data_75f3512f41f0e0248fa3437b7605d9c3
#
_entry.id   75f3512f41f0e0248fa3437b7605d9c3
#
_cell.length_a   1.000
_cell.length_b   1.000
_cell.length_c   1.000
_cell.angle_alpha   90.00
_cell.angle_beta   90.00
_cell.angle_gamma   90.00
#
_symmetry.space_group_name_H-M   'P 1'
#
loop_
_entity.id
_entity.type
_entity.pdbx_description
1 polymer ?
#
loop_
_entity_poly.entity_id
_entity_poly.type
_entity_poly.pdbx_seq_one_letter_code
_entity_poly.pdbx_strand_id
1 'polypeptide(L)'
;MVQTSSTGDETYDAGPVAALRRIAFLLERGREDTYKVKAFRTAAASILPLAADEVAERAAAGTLTDLPGVGASSAAVIEEACRGVRPERLARVEREHAGPLTSGGEDLRSRLRGDLHSHSDWSDGGSPIEEMAFTAVELGHDYLVLTDHSPRLTVAKGLSAERLTRQLDVVDAVNEHLAGTGFTLLKGIEVDILDDGGLDQTDELLSRLDVRVASVHSKLKMEPAAMTRRMTAAIANPRMNVLGHCTGRLVTGNRGVRPGSKFDARAVFEACVEHDVAVEINSRPERRDPPTALLELARDIGCRFSIDSDAHAPGQLDFLVYGCERAEAAGIDPDRIVNTWERDRLLAWANRGDRADTVDP
;
A
#
# COMPACT_ATOMS: atom_id res chain seq x y z
N MET A 1 -43.70 -22.23 16.69
CA MET A 1 -42.62 -23.14 16.29
C MET A 1 -41.43 -22.26 15.90
N VAL A 2 -40.47 -22.15 16.80
CA VAL A 2 -39.24 -21.42 16.57
C VAL A 2 -38.27 -22.38 15.85
N GLN A 3 -37.97 -22.13 14.58
CA GLN A 3 -36.93 -22.87 13.88
C GLN A 3 -35.59 -22.44 14.47
N THR A 4 -34.98 -23.30 15.24
CA THR A 4 -33.56 -23.25 15.60
C THR A 4 -32.78 -23.60 14.35
N SER A 5 -32.19 -22.60 13.71
CA SER A 5 -31.16 -22.80 12.68
C SER A 5 -29.96 -23.45 13.37
N SER A 6 -29.69 -24.71 13.08
CA SER A 6 -28.46 -25.38 13.42
C SER A 6 -27.32 -24.67 12.72
N THR A 7 -26.44 -24.03 13.47
CA THR A 7 -25.08 -23.64 13.02
C THR A 7 -24.34 -24.96 12.79
N GLY A 8 -24.37 -25.46 11.55
CA GLY A 8 -23.50 -26.57 11.16
C GLY A 8 -22.06 -26.13 11.39
N ASP A 9 -21.29 -26.98 12.05
CA ASP A 9 -19.84 -26.85 12.17
C ASP A 9 -19.27 -26.87 10.73
N GLU A 10 -19.03 -25.66 10.16
CA GLU A 10 -18.31 -25.55 8.90
C GLU A 10 -16.87 -25.99 9.15
N THR A 11 -16.45 -27.08 8.49
CA THR A 11 -15.05 -27.51 8.51
C THR A 11 -14.16 -26.39 8.01
N TYR A 12 -13.08 -26.12 8.75
CA TYR A 12 -12.09 -25.10 8.43
C TYR A 12 -10.76 -25.75 8.05
N ASP A 13 -10.45 -25.77 6.75
CA ASP A 13 -9.31 -26.50 6.21
C ASP A 13 -8.08 -25.58 5.90
N ALA A 14 -8.22 -24.25 6.04
CA ALA A 14 -7.16 -23.33 5.70
C ALA A 14 -5.99 -23.30 6.72
N GLY A 15 -6.19 -23.89 7.90
CA GLY A 15 -5.17 -24.00 8.94
C GLY A 15 -4.95 -22.73 9.79
N PRO A 16 -4.13 -22.86 10.85
CA PRO A 16 -4.00 -21.82 11.88
C PRO A 16 -3.27 -20.55 11.38
N VAL A 17 -2.25 -20.67 10.52
CA VAL A 17 -1.52 -19.52 9.97
C VAL A 17 -2.47 -18.64 9.13
N ALA A 18 -3.25 -19.27 8.25
CA ALA A 18 -4.21 -18.56 7.41
C ALA A 18 -5.31 -17.87 8.25
N ALA A 19 -5.80 -18.53 9.31
CA ALA A 19 -6.76 -17.92 10.24
C ALA A 19 -6.21 -16.66 10.91
N LEU A 20 -5.01 -16.72 11.46
CA LEU A 20 -4.37 -15.59 12.11
C LEU A 20 -4.10 -14.43 11.14
N ARG A 21 -3.59 -14.74 9.92
CA ARG A 21 -3.35 -13.75 8.87
C ARG A 21 -4.64 -13.09 8.42
N ARG A 22 -5.72 -13.86 8.24
CA ARG A 22 -7.03 -13.33 7.85
C ARG A 22 -7.63 -12.43 8.92
N ILE A 23 -7.50 -12.78 10.20
CA ILE A 23 -7.92 -11.91 11.31
C ILE A 23 -7.12 -10.60 11.29
N ALA A 24 -5.80 -10.68 11.18
CA ALA A 24 -4.95 -9.48 11.12
C ALA A 24 -5.33 -8.57 9.93
N PHE A 25 -5.47 -9.15 8.74
CA PHE A 25 -5.91 -8.45 7.53
C PHE A 25 -7.22 -7.68 7.74
N LEU A 26 -8.23 -8.33 8.29
CA LEU A 26 -9.53 -7.72 8.52
C LEU A 26 -9.50 -6.61 9.59
N LEU A 27 -8.70 -6.78 10.64
CA LEU A 27 -8.49 -5.75 11.66
C LEU A 27 -7.76 -4.52 11.08
N GLU A 28 -6.77 -4.73 10.21
CA GLU A 28 -6.07 -3.67 9.49
C GLU A 28 -7.03 -2.93 8.54
N ARG A 29 -7.80 -3.68 7.77
CA ARG A 29 -8.85 -3.19 6.87
C ARG A 29 -9.91 -2.38 7.62
N GLY A 30 -10.30 -2.82 8.81
CA GLY A 30 -11.22 -2.14 9.72
C GLY A 30 -10.60 -0.98 10.48
N ARG A 31 -9.30 -0.70 10.31
CA ARG A 31 -8.54 0.36 11.00
C ARG A 31 -8.56 0.21 12.52
N GLU A 32 -8.56 -1.04 12.97
CA GLU A 32 -8.48 -1.37 14.40
C GLU A 32 -7.11 -1.03 15.00
N ASP A 33 -7.05 -1.01 16.32
CA ASP A 33 -5.82 -0.70 17.07
C ASP A 33 -4.65 -1.59 16.63
N THR A 34 -3.53 -0.96 16.29
CA THR A 34 -2.30 -1.61 15.82
C THR A 34 -1.80 -2.70 16.78
N TYR A 35 -2.04 -2.54 18.10
CA TYR A 35 -1.66 -3.55 19.08
C TYR A 35 -2.44 -4.85 18.90
N LYS A 36 -3.75 -4.76 18.62
CA LYS A 36 -4.59 -5.94 18.35
C LYS A 36 -4.13 -6.67 17.08
N VAL A 37 -3.84 -5.91 16.02
CA VAL A 37 -3.33 -6.45 14.76
C VAL A 37 -2.01 -7.18 14.97
N LYS A 38 -1.05 -6.52 15.62
CA LYS A 38 0.30 -7.04 15.86
C LYS A 38 0.27 -8.39 16.61
N ALA A 39 -0.66 -8.58 17.54
CA ALA A 39 -0.78 -9.83 18.26
C ALA A 39 -1.03 -11.04 17.33
N PHE A 40 -1.89 -10.88 16.31
CA PHE A 40 -2.17 -11.94 15.35
C PHE A 40 -1.05 -12.09 14.31
N ARG A 41 -0.45 -11.00 13.83
CA ARG A 41 0.72 -11.06 12.93
C ARG A 41 1.89 -11.76 13.59
N THR A 42 2.21 -11.40 14.83
CA THR A 42 3.33 -12.04 15.56
C THR A 42 3.04 -13.51 15.82
N ALA A 43 1.83 -13.87 16.22
CA ALA A 43 1.47 -15.28 16.43
C ALA A 43 1.57 -16.10 15.13
N ALA A 44 1.12 -15.55 14.00
CA ALA A 44 1.28 -16.20 12.70
C ALA A 44 2.77 -16.43 12.34
N ALA A 45 3.61 -15.41 12.50
CA ALA A 45 5.05 -15.49 12.26
C ALA A 45 5.74 -16.52 13.18
N SER A 46 5.27 -16.65 14.42
CA SER A 46 5.85 -17.60 15.40
C SER A 46 5.58 -19.06 15.05
N ILE A 47 4.41 -19.36 14.48
CA ILE A 47 4.07 -20.76 14.12
C ILE A 47 4.38 -21.11 12.66
N LEU A 48 4.60 -20.12 11.79
CA LEU A 48 4.88 -20.34 10.36
C LEU A 48 6.08 -21.29 10.10
N PRO A 49 7.22 -21.18 10.84
CA PRO A 49 8.38 -22.05 10.62
C PRO A 49 8.24 -23.45 11.24
N LEU A 50 7.19 -23.71 12.03
CA LEU A 50 6.99 -24.99 12.71
C LEU A 50 6.29 -25.99 11.81
N ALA A 51 6.59 -27.28 12.01
CA ALA A 51 5.84 -28.34 11.36
C ALA A 51 4.39 -28.35 11.83
N ALA A 52 3.45 -28.69 10.93
CA ALA A 52 2.02 -28.72 11.27
C ALA A 52 1.71 -29.63 12.46
N ASP A 53 2.40 -30.78 12.53
CA ASP A 53 2.23 -31.75 13.62
C ASP A 53 2.72 -31.15 14.96
N GLU A 54 3.82 -30.40 14.99
CA GLU A 54 4.31 -29.72 16.18
C GLU A 54 3.29 -28.67 16.69
N VAL A 55 2.71 -27.90 15.79
CA VAL A 55 1.68 -26.91 16.15
C VAL A 55 0.45 -27.63 16.73
N ALA A 56 0.02 -28.74 16.13
CA ALA A 56 -1.11 -29.53 16.61
C ALA A 56 -0.83 -30.18 17.98
N GLU A 57 0.38 -30.72 18.20
CA GLU A 57 0.78 -31.28 19.50
C GLU A 57 0.77 -30.22 20.61
N ARG A 58 1.32 -29.02 20.34
CA ARG A 58 1.31 -27.90 21.29
C ARG A 58 -0.12 -27.42 21.57
N ALA A 59 -0.99 -27.39 20.54
CA ALA A 59 -2.40 -27.06 20.71
C ALA A 59 -3.10 -28.07 21.63
N ALA A 60 -2.88 -29.38 21.43
CA ALA A 60 -3.45 -30.42 22.25
C ALA A 60 -2.92 -30.43 23.70
N ALA A 61 -1.64 -30.07 23.89
CA ALA A 61 -0.98 -30.00 25.19
C ALA A 61 -1.27 -28.68 25.95
N GLY A 62 -1.88 -27.66 25.33
CA GLY A 62 -2.10 -26.35 25.94
C GLY A 62 -0.83 -25.54 26.13
N THR A 63 0.22 -25.78 25.34
CA THR A 63 1.56 -25.14 25.46
C THR A 63 1.85 -24.12 24.37
N LEU A 64 0.85 -23.70 23.59
CA LEU A 64 1.01 -22.68 22.54
C LEU A 64 1.49 -21.33 23.08
N THR A 65 1.05 -20.97 24.28
CA THR A 65 1.46 -19.70 24.93
C THR A 65 2.92 -19.67 25.38
N ASP A 66 3.63 -20.80 25.36
CA ASP A 66 5.07 -20.86 25.58
C ASP A 66 5.87 -20.36 24.38
N LEU A 67 5.21 -20.26 23.18
CA LEU A 67 5.81 -19.69 22.00
C LEU A 67 5.87 -18.16 22.09
N PRO A 68 7.02 -17.54 21.76
CA PRO A 68 7.13 -16.08 21.75
C PRO A 68 6.07 -15.44 20.86
N GLY A 69 5.32 -14.47 21.39
CA GLY A 69 4.32 -13.72 20.65
C GLY A 69 2.96 -14.42 20.49
N VAL A 70 2.78 -15.61 21.05
CA VAL A 70 1.47 -16.28 21.12
C VAL A 70 0.82 -16.00 22.47
N GLY A 71 -0.24 -15.20 22.48
CA GLY A 71 -1.07 -14.92 23.65
C GLY A 71 -2.34 -15.78 23.68
N ALA A 72 -3.11 -15.70 24.78
CA ALA A 72 -4.30 -16.51 24.95
C ALA A 72 -5.32 -16.39 23.80
N SER A 73 -5.52 -15.19 23.25
CA SER A 73 -6.47 -14.97 22.14
C SER A 73 -6.01 -15.62 20.83
N SER A 74 -4.72 -15.56 20.51
CA SER A 74 -4.17 -16.21 19.32
C SER A 74 -4.03 -17.72 19.49
N ALA A 75 -3.72 -18.21 20.72
CA ALA A 75 -3.71 -19.63 21.04
C ALA A 75 -5.09 -20.27 20.79
N ALA A 76 -6.16 -19.64 21.26
CA ALA A 76 -7.52 -20.14 20.99
C ALA A 76 -7.83 -20.28 19.50
N VAL A 77 -7.43 -19.28 18.67
CA VAL A 77 -7.58 -19.36 17.20
C VAL A 77 -6.80 -20.55 16.62
N ILE A 78 -5.55 -20.76 17.08
CA ILE A 78 -4.71 -21.89 16.62
C ILE A 78 -5.34 -23.22 17.01
N GLU A 79 -5.80 -23.37 18.26
CA GLU A 79 -6.43 -24.58 18.76
C GLU A 79 -7.70 -24.96 17.98
N GLU A 80 -8.56 -23.96 17.72
CA GLU A 80 -9.79 -24.18 16.94
C GLU A 80 -9.46 -24.59 15.51
N ALA A 81 -8.54 -23.88 14.85
CA ALA A 81 -8.12 -24.19 13.48
C ALA A 81 -7.44 -25.57 13.36
N CYS A 82 -6.60 -25.98 14.33
CA CYS A 82 -6.00 -27.30 14.37
C CYS A 82 -7.01 -28.44 14.51
N ARG A 83 -8.16 -28.16 15.12
CA ARG A 83 -9.28 -29.12 15.19
C ARG A 83 -10.16 -29.14 13.94
N GLY A 84 -9.84 -28.35 12.91
CA GLY A 84 -10.67 -28.22 11.72
C GLY A 84 -11.95 -27.43 11.95
N VAL A 85 -12.04 -26.66 13.05
CA VAL A 85 -13.19 -25.83 13.39
C VAL A 85 -12.88 -24.38 13.01
N ARG A 86 -13.86 -23.69 12.39
CA ARG A 86 -13.72 -22.28 12.08
C ARG A 86 -13.56 -21.45 13.35
N PRO A 87 -12.45 -20.70 13.52
CA PRO A 87 -12.23 -19.95 14.75
C PRO A 87 -13.33 -18.91 15.02
N GLU A 88 -13.88 -18.90 16.23
CA GLU A 88 -14.92 -17.95 16.63
C GLU A 88 -14.47 -16.49 16.45
N ARG A 89 -13.20 -16.23 16.79
CA ARG A 89 -12.62 -14.90 16.60
C ARG A 89 -12.60 -14.49 15.13
N LEU A 90 -12.25 -15.41 14.21
CA LEU A 90 -12.28 -15.16 12.77
C LEU A 90 -13.69 -14.84 12.30
N ALA A 91 -14.66 -15.69 12.65
CA ALA A 91 -16.06 -15.50 12.27
C ALA A 91 -16.63 -14.16 12.78
N ARG A 92 -16.21 -13.71 13.97
CA ARG A 92 -16.60 -12.41 14.52
C ARG A 92 -16.01 -11.25 13.72
N VAL A 93 -14.70 -11.26 13.48
CA VAL A 93 -14.00 -10.19 12.77
C VAL A 93 -14.48 -10.10 11.32
N GLU A 94 -14.83 -11.21 10.69
CA GLU A 94 -15.42 -11.20 9.35
C GLU A 94 -16.80 -10.53 9.33
N ARG A 95 -17.66 -10.81 10.29
CA ARG A 95 -18.95 -10.10 10.40
C ARG A 95 -18.79 -8.60 10.61
N GLU A 96 -17.75 -8.21 11.33
CA GLU A 96 -17.49 -6.79 11.66
C GLU A 96 -16.82 -6.03 10.49
N HIS A 97 -15.93 -6.68 9.73
CA HIS A 97 -15.00 -5.98 8.83
C HIS A 97 -14.93 -6.52 7.39
N ALA A 98 -15.59 -7.64 7.04
CA ALA A 98 -15.52 -8.17 5.67
C ALA A 98 -16.51 -7.52 4.69
N GLY A 99 -17.44 -6.69 5.17
CA GLY A 99 -18.40 -5.98 4.33
C GLY A 99 -17.75 -4.95 3.40
N PRO A 100 -18.50 -4.40 2.43
CA PRO A 100 -17.99 -3.36 1.53
C PRO A 100 -17.43 -2.15 2.31
N LEU A 101 -16.31 -1.59 1.85
CA LEU A 101 -15.69 -0.39 2.44
C LEU A 101 -16.36 0.91 1.97
N THR A 102 -16.97 0.87 0.79
CA THR A 102 -17.59 2.02 0.09
C THR A 102 -18.92 1.62 -0.48
N SER A 103 -19.67 2.58 -1.01
CA SER A 103 -20.94 2.36 -1.72
C SER A 103 -20.80 2.38 -3.23
N GLY A 104 -19.58 2.52 -3.76
CA GLY A 104 -19.24 2.56 -5.18
C GLY A 104 -17.75 2.37 -5.38
N GLY A 105 -17.28 2.42 -6.62
CA GLY A 105 -15.87 2.24 -6.97
C GLY A 105 -15.49 0.81 -7.31
N GLU A 106 -16.40 -0.16 -7.15
CA GLU A 106 -16.10 -1.58 -7.40
C GLU A 106 -15.80 -1.85 -8.88
N ASP A 107 -16.50 -1.20 -9.79
CA ASP A 107 -16.30 -1.38 -11.23
C ASP A 107 -14.89 -0.92 -11.64
N LEU A 108 -14.48 0.25 -11.19
CA LEU A 108 -13.12 0.74 -11.42
C LEU A 108 -12.07 -0.11 -10.66
N ARG A 109 -12.37 -0.51 -9.42
CA ARG A 109 -11.48 -1.40 -8.64
C ARG A 109 -11.18 -2.71 -9.37
N SER A 110 -12.19 -3.28 -10.04
CA SER A 110 -12.02 -4.52 -10.82
C SER A 110 -11.09 -4.36 -12.04
N ARG A 111 -10.84 -3.13 -12.49
CA ARG A 111 -9.94 -2.81 -13.59
C ARG A 111 -8.52 -2.52 -13.16
N LEU A 112 -8.31 -2.23 -11.85
CA LEU A 112 -6.96 -1.98 -11.34
C LEU A 112 -6.17 -3.28 -11.32
N ARG A 113 -4.98 -3.25 -11.89
CA ARG A 113 -4.05 -4.38 -11.96
C ARG A 113 -3.06 -4.38 -10.81
N GLY A 114 -2.86 -3.26 -10.15
CA GLY A 114 -1.93 -3.16 -9.05
C GLY A 114 -2.00 -1.83 -8.31
N ASP A 115 -1.08 -1.68 -7.38
CA ASP A 115 -0.92 -0.53 -6.49
C ASP A 115 0.50 0.02 -6.63
N LEU A 116 0.65 1.34 -6.75
CA LEU A 116 1.96 1.96 -6.99
C LEU A 116 2.58 2.59 -5.74
N HIS A 117 1.90 2.50 -4.57
CA HIS A 117 2.36 3.15 -3.36
C HIS A 117 2.06 2.29 -2.12
N SER A 118 3.09 1.60 -1.63
CA SER A 118 3.00 0.74 -0.44
C SER A 118 4.31 0.70 0.35
N HIS A 119 4.20 0.43 1.65
CA HIS A 119 5.33 0.45 2.59
C HIS A 119 5.48 -0.89 3.31
N SER A 120 6.72 -1.21 3.68
CA SER A 120 7.06 -2.36 4.50
C SER A 120 7.67 -1.94 5.84
N ASP A 121 8.04 -2.91 6.66
CA ASP A 121 8.76 -2.70 7.92
C ASP A 121 10.22 -2.23 7.72
N TRP A 122 10.66 -2.11 6.48
CA TRP A 122 11.93 -1.46 6.16
C TRP A 122 11.88 0.04 6.42
N SER A 123 10.72 0.68 6.28
CA SER A 123 10.49 2.05 6.73
C SER A 123 9.51 2.09 7.90
N ASP A 124 8.31 2.61 7.74
CA ASP A 124 7.30 2.75 8.79
C ASP A 124 6.07 1.87 8.62
N GLY A 125 6.09 0.96 7.66
CA GLY A 125 5.09 -0.10 7.55
C GLY A 125 5.16 -1.09 8.72
N GLY A 126 4.09 -1.83 8.90
CA GLY A 126 3.91 -2.76 10.02
C GLY A 126 4.18 -4.22 9.69
N SER A 127 4.56 -4.56 8.46
CA SER A 127 4.71 -5.94 7.99
C SER A 127 5.90 -6.10 7.03
N PRO A 128 6.53 -7.28 6.99
CA PRO A 128 7.59 -7.59 6.05
C PRO A 128 7.14 -7.48 4.60
N ILE A 129 8.11 -7.32 3.70
CA ILE A 129 7.89 -7.22 2.24
C ILE A 129 7.10 -8.43 1.73
N GLU A 130 7.45 -9.62 2.18
CA GLU A 130 6.82 -10.89 1.77
C GLU A 130 5.33 -10.92 2.12
N GLU A 131 4.94 -10.40 3.29
CA GLU A 131 3.53 -10.33 3.71
C GLU A 131 2.74 -9.34 2.85
N MET A 132 3.34 -8.21 2.47
CA MET A 132 2.73 -7.25 1.56
C MET A 132 2.54 -7.87 0.17
N ALA A 133 3.59 -8.48 -0.39
CA ALA A 133 3.56 -9.13 -1.70
C ALA A 133 2.56 -10.29 -1.75
N PHE A 134 2.57 -11.17 -0.74
CA PHE A 134 1.65 -12.30 -0.65
C PHE A 134 0.19 -11.83 -0.59
N THR A 135 -0.09 -10.80 0.20
CA THR A 135 -1.46 -10.24 0.28
C THR A 135 -1.88 -9.60 -1.04
N ALA A 136 -0.97 -8.94 -1.76
CA ALA A 136 -1.28 -8.40 -3.10
C ALA A 136 -1.66 -9.52 -4.08
N VAL A 137 -0.96 -10.67 -4.04
CA VAL A 137 -1.33 -11.87 -4.81
C VAL A 137 -2.73 -12.37 -4.42
N GLU A 138 -3.02 -12.47 -3.12
CA GLU A 138 -4.35 -12.90 -2.63
C GLU A 138 -5.48 -11.94 -3.07
N LEU A 139 -5.19 -10.66 -3.20
CA LEU A 139 -6.11 -9.62 -3.70
C LEU A 139 -6.24 -9.59 -5.22
N GLY A 140 -5.50 -10.45 -5.95
CA GLY A 140 -5.54 -10.57 -7.39
C GLY A 140 -4.83 -9.43 -8.13
N HIS A 141 -3.81 -8.82 -7.52
CA HIS A 141 -2.97 -7.85 -8.20
C HIS A 141 -2.01 -8.54 -9.18
N ASP A 142 -1.75 -7.91 -10.33
CA ASP A 142 -0.70 -8.32 -11.26
C ASP A 142 0.67 -7.78 -10.81
N TYR A 143 0.66 -6.65 -10.10
CA TYR A 143 1.88 -6.03 -9.55
C TYR A 143 1.59 -5.21 -8.29
N LEU A 144 2.62 -5.05 -7.47
CA LEU A 144 2.68 -4.11 -6.35
C LEU A 144 3.99 -3.36 -6.42
N VAL A 145 4.00 -2.04 -6.24
CA VAL A 145 5.23 -1.28 -6.11
C VAL A 145 5.55 -1.07 -4.64
N LEU A 146 6.72 -1.54 -4.22
CA LEU A 146 7.24 -1.28 -2.89
C LEU A 146 7.92 0.08 -2.88
N THR A 147 7.39 1.04 -2.10
CA THR A 147 7.83 2.43 -2.09
C THR A 147 8.19 2.93 -0.70
N ASP A 148 9.00 2.18 0.03
CA ASP A 148 9.50 2.64 1.33
C ASP A 148 10.17 4.01 1.23
N HIS A 149 10.12 4.78 2.31
CA HIS A 149 10.55 6.20 2.33
C HIS A 149 12.04 6.41 2.08
N SER A 150 12.38 7.54 1.47
CA SER A 150 13.74 8.03 1.26
C SER A 150 14.39 8.54 2.56
N PRO A 151 15.73 8.74 2.59
CA PRO A 151 16.49 8.94 3.84
C PRO A 151 16.06 10.13 4.69
N ARG A 152 15.56 11.20 4.07
CA ARG A 152 15.24 12.44 4.79
C ARG A 152 14.07 12.28 5.76
N LEU A 153 13.18 11.36 5.51
CA LEU A 153 12.06 11.08 6.42
C LEU A 153 12.50 10.17 7.57
N THR A 154 13.33 10.71 8.45
CA THR A 154 13.93 9.95 9.57
C THR A 154 12.90 9.40 10.55
N VAL A 155 11.76 10.10 10.75
CA VAL A 155 10.67 9.61 11.62
C VAL A 155 10.02 8.34 11.10
N ALA A 156 10.07 8.10 9.78
CA ALA A 156 9.62 6.88 9.13
C ALA A 156 10.78 5.89 8.87
N LYS A 157 11.97 6.11 9.44
CA LYS A 157 13.16 5.28 9.22
C LYS A 157 13.57 5.18 7.75
N GLY A 158 13.42 6.25 6.99
CA GLY A 158 13.70 6.29 5.55
C GLY A 158 15.02 5.61 5.17
N LEU A 159 15.06 4.99 4.00
CA LEU A 159 16.13 4.13 3.55
C LEU A 159 17.34 4.93 3.06
N SER A 160 18.51 4.72 3.69
CA SER A 160 19.77 5.16 3.10
C SER A 160 20.02 4.48 1.74
N ALA A 161 20.90 5.02 0.93
CA ALA A 161 21.30 4.42 -0.34
C ALA A 161 21.72 2.94 -0.19
N GLU A 162 22.46 2.61 0.87
CA GLU A 162 22.87 1.24 1.19
C GLU A 162 21.67 0.36 1.56
N ARG A 163 20.73 0.86 2.37
CA ARG A 163 19.54 0.11 2.75
C ARG A 163 18.64 -0.12 1.53
N LEU A 164 18.43 0.88 0.70
CA LEU A 164 17.68 0.74 -0.54
C LEU A 164 18.31 -0.31 -1.44
N THR A 165 19.63 -0.27 -1.66
CA THR A 165 20.32 -1.27 -2.47
C THR A 165 20.06 -2.70 -1.97
N ARG A 166 20.17 -2.94 -0.66
CA ARG A 166 19.84 -4.25 -0.07
C ARG A 166 18.37 -4.62 -0.21
N GLN A 167 17.47 -3.66 -0.15
CA GLN A 167 16.05 -3.92 -0.36
C GLN A 167 15.76 -4.38 -1.79
N LEU A 168 16.45 -3.83 -2.78
CA LEU A 168 16.29 -4.28 -4.17
C LEU A 168 16.65 -5.78 -4.34
N ASP A 169 17.69 -6.26 -3.63
CA ASP A 169 18.05 -7.67 -3.63
C ASP A 169 16.95 -8.55 -2.97
N VAL A 170 16.29 -8.04 -1.92
CA VAL A 170 15.15 -8.73 -1.28
C VAL A 170 13.94 -8.77 -2.23
N VAL A 171 13.66 -7.68 -2.95
CA VAL A 171 12.60 -7.66 -3.96
C VAL A 171 12.85 -8.71 -5.06
N ASP A 172 14.10 -8.85 -5.53
CA ASP A 172 14.47 -9.86 -6.51
C ASP A 172 14.22 -11.29 -5.96
N ALA A 173 14.63 -11.56 -4.72
CA ALA A 173 14.41 -12.86 -4.07
C ALA A 173 12.91 -13.18 -3.88
N VAL A 174 12.08 -12.18 -3.54
CA VAL A 174 10.62 -12.34 -3.43
C VAL A 174 10.03 -12.67 -4.81
N ASN A 175 10.47 -11.99 -5.87
CA ASN A 175 10.02 -12.27 -7.24
C ASN A 175 10.41 -13.67 -7.71
N GLU A 176 11.62 -14.14 -7.36
CA GLU A 176 12.03 -15.52 -7.66
C GLU A 176 11.11 -16.53 -6.98
N HIS A 177 10.74 -16.28 -5.71
CA HIS A 177 9.83 -17.16 -4.97
C HIS A 177 8.39 -17.15 -5.52
N LEU A 178 7.93 -16.00 -6.03
CA LEU A 178 6.60 -15.84 -6.62
C LEU A 178 6.56 -16.14 -8.13
N ALA A 179 7.66 -16.66 -8.71
CA ALA A 179 7.70 -17.00 -10.12
C ALA A 179 6.58 -17.98 -10.49
N GLY A 180 5.85 -17.66 -11.58
CA GLY A 180 4.74 -18.49 -12.07
C GLY A 180 3.35 -18.11 -11.50
N THR A 181 3.25 -17.20 -10.52
CA THR A 181 1.95 -16.69 -10.04
C THR A 181 1.31 -15.67 -10.98
N GLY A 182 2.06 -15.09 -11.90
CA GLY A 182 1.64 -13.95 -12.73
C GLY A 182 1.84 -12.58 -12.07
N PHE A 183 2.19 -12.56 -10.79
CA PHE A 183 2.44 -11.32 -10.02
C PHE A 183 3.90 -10.89 -10.12
N THR A 184 4.15 -9.59 -9.98
CA THR A 184 5.49 -9.00 -9.87
C THR A 184 5.54 -7.92 -8.80
N LEU A 185 6.47 -8.06 -7.86
CA LEU A 185 6.81 -6.99 -6.92
C LEU A 185 7.78 -6.03 -7.62
N LEU A 186 7.35 -4.79 -7.89
CA LEU A 186 8.13 -3.77 -8.56
C LEU A 186 8.98 -2.98 -7.58
N LYS A 187 10.17 -2.60 -8.01
CA LYS A 187 11.14 -1.79 -7.27
C LYS A 187 10.70 -0.32 -7.29
N GLY A 188 10.49 0.28 -6.14
CA GLY A 188 10.08 1.67 -6.04
C GLY A 188 10.67 2.40 -4.85
N ILE A 189 10.26 3.64 -4.70
CA ILE A 189 10.57 4.52 -3.56
C ILE A 189 9.49 5.57 -3.43
N GLU A 190 9.09 5.92 -2.21
CA GLU A 190 8.48 7.21 -1.94
C GLU A 190 9.61 8.19 -1.59
N VAL A 191 10.00 9.00 -2.59
CA VAL A 191 11.10 9.95 -2.47
C VAL A 191 10.62 11.32 -2.02
N ASP A 192 11.28 11.89 -1.01
CA ASP A 192 10.99 13.26 -0.57
C ASP A 192 11.34 14.27 -1.66
N ILE A 193 10.42 15.19 -1.95
CA ILE A 193 10.71 16.40 -2.70
C ILE A 193 11.43 17.38 -1.78
N LEU A 194 12.68 17.72 -2.08
CA LEU A 194 13.50 18.65 -1.30
C LEU A 194 13.03 20.09 -1.47
N ASP A 195 13.53 21.01 -0.65
CA ASP A 195 13.09 22.42 -0.64
C ASP A 195 13.32 23.14 -1.96
N ASP A 196 14.33 22.75 -2.70
CA ASP A 196 14.70 23.26 -4.03
C ASP A 196 14.00 22.53 -5.19
N GLY A 197 13.26 21.48 -4.89
CA GLY A 197 12.60 20.60 -5.87
C GLY A 197 13.44 19.41 -6.30
N GLY A 198 14.64 19.20 -5.75
CA GLY A 198 15.40 17.97 -5.93
C GLY A 198 14.70 16.77 -5.30
N LEU A 199 15.07 15.56 -5.73
CA LEU A 199 14.59 14.31 -5.15
C LEU A 199 15.62 13.77 -4.14
N ASP A 200 15.17 13.28 -2.99
CA ASP A 200 16.00 12.82 -1.87
C ASP A 200 16.64 11.45 -2.12
N GLN A 201 17.27 11.28 -3.28
CA GLN A 201 18.07 10.11 -3.62
C GLN A 201 19.00 10.43 -4.79
N THR A 202 20.07 9.66 -4.97
CA THR A 202 20.98 9.82 -6.11
C THR A 202 20.31 9.39 -7.41
N ASP A 203 20.65 10.05 -8.52
CA ASP A 203 20.11 9.70 -9.84
C ASP A 203 20.46 8.26 -10.24
N GLU A 204 21.66 7.79 -9.87
CA GLU A 204 22.08 6.40 -10.07
C GLU A 204 21.12 5.39 -9.42
N LEU A 205 20.70 5.64 -8.17
CA LEU A 205 19.77 4.74 -7.49
C LEU A 205 18.33 4.89 -8.04
N LEU A 206 17.91 6.11 -8.35
CA LEU A 206 16.61 6.36 -8.96
C LEU A 206 16.46 5.66 -10.32
N SER A 207 17.55 5.53 -11.09
CA SER A 207 17.54 4.82 -12.38
C SER A 207 17.41 3.30 -12.25
N ARG A 208 17.66 2.73 -11.07
CA ARG A 208 17.51 1.29 -10.79
C ARG A 208 16.09 0.91 -10.37
N LEU A 209 15.19 1.88 -10.22
CA LEU A 209 13.82 1.66 -9.75
C LEU A 209 12.85 1.63 -10.91
N ASP A 210 11.79 0.84 -10.75
CA ASP A 210 10.71 0.72 -11.72
C ASP A 210 9.75 1.92 -11.64
N VAL A 211 9.39 2.36 -10.42
CA VAL A 211 8.45 3.48 -10.19
C VAL A 211 8.93 4.37 -9.03
N ARG A 212 8.83 5.68 -9.19
CA ARG A 212 9.17 6.70 -8.18
C ARG A 212 7.95 7.56 -7.89
N VAL A 213 7.43 7.44 -6.66
CA VAL A 213 6.40 8.32 -6.10
C VAL A 213 7.12 9.44 -5.36
N ALA A 214 6.89 10.70 -5.72
CA ALA A 214 7.55 11.83 -5.07
C ALA A 214 6.55 12.66 -4.26
N SER A 215 6.89 12.91 -2.99
CA SER A 215 5.98 13.51 -2.01
C SER A 215 6.64 14.63 -1.21
N VAL A 216 5.83 15.60 -0.75
CA VAL A 216 6.29 16.64 0.15
C VAL A 216 5.94 16.26 1.59
N HIS A 217 6.94 15.93 2.43
CA HIS A 217 6.74 15.59 3.83
C HIS A 217 7.19 16.68 4.81
N SER A 218 7.94 17.66 4.34
CA SER A 218 8.50 18.74 5.17
C SER A 218 8.02 20.12 4.73
N LYS A 219 8.00 21.08 5.68
CA LYS A 219 7.63 22.48 5.40
C LYS A 219 6.28 22.64 4.68
N LEU A 220 5.30 21.84 5.05
CA LEU A 220 3.95 21.83 4.46
C LEU A 220 3.22 23.20 4.51
N LYS A 221 3.70 24.12 5.36
CA LYS A 221 3.19 25.50 5.47
C LYS A 221 4.06 26.51 4.69
N MET A 222 4.89 26.04 3.76
CA MET A 222 5.68 26.91 2.88
C MET A 222 4.77 27.90 2.15
N GLU A 223 5.29 29.10 1.85
CA GLU A 223 4.56 30.10 1.06
C GLU A 223 4.14 29.52 -0.31
N PRO A 224 2.90 29.82 -0.78
CA PRO A 224 2.34 29.17 -1.97
C PRO A 224 3.22 29.24 -3.20
N ALA A 225 3.80 30.39 -3.49
CA ALA A 225 4.70 30.55 -4.66
C ALA A 225 5.99 29.71 -4.53
N ALA A 226 6.52 29.56 -3.31
CA ALA A 226 7.69 28.73 -3.07
C ALA A 226 7.35 27.24 -3.17
N MET A 227 6.19 26.82 -2.65
CA MET A 227 5.70 25.44 -2.77
C MET A 227 5.45 25.10 -4.24
N THR A 228 4.85 25.99 -5.02
CA THR A 228 4.63 25.79 -6.46
C THR A 228 5.96 25.54 -7.18
N ARG A 229 6.96 26.42 -6.97
CA ARG A 229 8.30 26.22 -7.59
C ARG A 229 8.96 24.91 -7.18
N ARG A 230 8.86 24.55 -5.89
CA ARG A 230 9.36 23.28 -5.36
C ARG A 230 8.75 22.07 -6.07
N MET A 231 7.43 22.05 -6.20
CA MET A 231 6.71 20.95 -6.84
C MET A 231 6.94 20.90 -8.35
N THR A 232 6.89 22.04 -9.06
CA THR A 232 7.12 22.06 -10.50
C THR A 232 8.55 21.69 -10.88
N ALA A 233 9.54 22.07 -10.06
CA ALA A 233 10.91 21.65 -10.26
C ALA A 233 11.11 20.14 -10.09
N ALA A 234 10.43 19.52 -9.09
CA ALA A 234 10.45 18.07 -8.91
C ALA A 234 9.75 17.34 -10.06
N ILE A 235 8.60 17.85 -10.52
CA ILE A 235 7.83 17.29 -11.62
C ILE A 235 8.64 17.30 -12.94
N ALA A 236 9.47 18.30 -13.15
CA ALA A 236 10.36 18.39 -14.31
C ALA A 236 11.53 17.36 -14.28
N ASN A 237 11.74 16.68 -13.14
CA ASN A 237 12.75 15.63 -13.07
C ASN A 237 12.27 14.38 -13.85
N PRO A 238 13.01 13.88 -14.86
CA PRO A 238 12.59 12.77 -15.70
C PRO A 238 12.44 11.44 -14.94
N ARG A 239 13.00 11.33 -13.74
CA ARG A 239 12.84 10.15 -12.87
C ARG A 239 11.51 10.12 -12.13
N MET A 240 10.80 11.23 -12.00
CA MET A 240 9.53 11.27 -11.28
C MET A 240 8.40 10.66 -12.10
N ASN A 241 7.64 9.73 -11.49
CA ASN A 241 6.48 9.10 -12.14
C ASN A 241 5.16 9.58 -11.56
N VAL A 242 5.05 9.64 -10.23
CA VAL A 242 3.81 9.95 -9.53
C VAL A 242 4.03 11.10 -8.55
N LEU A 243 3.15 12.09 -8.55
CA LEU A 243 3.05 13.12 -7.51
C LEU A 243 2.17 12.60 -6.38
N GLY A 244 2.82 12.09 -5.32
CA GLY A 244 2.16 11.48 -4.17
C GLY A 244 1.41 12.51 -3.32
N HIS A 245 0.23 12.15 -2.81
CA HIS A 245 -0.64 12.92 -1.89
C HIS A 245 -0.32 14.44 -1.84
N CYS A 246 -0.48 15.09 -2.97
CA CYS A 246 0.09 16.40 -3.34
C CYS A 246 -0.18 17.55 -2.37
N THR A 247 -1.23 17.49 -1.54
CA THR A 247 -1.48 18.51 -0.52
C THR A 247 -0.93 18.13 0.86
N GLY A 248 -0.66 16.87 1.10
CA GLY A 248 -0.22 16.36 2.41
C GLY A 248 -1.23 16.55 3.54
N ARG A 249 -2.51 16.78 3.21
CA ARG A 249 -3.57 16.98 4.21
C ARG A 249 -3.87 15.72 5.02
N LEU A 250 -4.45 15.91 6.21
CA LEU A 250 -5.12 14.86 6.97
C LEU A 250 -6.51 15.36 7.37
N VAL A 251 -7.55 14.60 7.06
CA VAL A 251 -8.95 14.95 7.35
C VAL A 251 -9.48 14.23 8.60
N THR A 252 -8.83 13.15 9.02
CA THR A 252 -9.16 12.36 10.20
C THR A 252 -7.93 11.54 10.64
N GLY A 253 -8.10 10.74 11.71
CA GLY A 253 -7.10 9.78 12.19
C GLY A 253 -6.41 10.20 13.48
N ASN A 254 -5.63 9.28 14.06
CA ASN A 254 -4.98 9.44 15.37
C ASN A 254 -3.90 10.53 15.38
N ARG A 255 -3.37 10.93 14.21
CA ARG A 255 -2.43 12.06 14.07
C ARG A 255 -3.13 13.42 14.03
N GLY A 256 -4.45 13.45 14.19
CA GLY A 256 -5.28 14.68 14.12
C GLY A 256 -5.54 15.17 12.70
N VAL A 257 -6.14 16.35 12.61
CA VAL A 257 -6.46 17.03 11.34
C VAL A 257 -5.31 17.97 10.98
N ARG A 258 -4.90 17.96 9.71
CA ARG A 258 -3.89 18.87 9.16
C ARG A 258 -4.40 19.47 7.85
N PRO A 259 -4.41 20.81 7.70
CA PRO A 259 -4.76 21.44 6.44
C PRO A 259 -3.72 21.10 5.38
N GLY A 260 -4.13 21.04 4.12
CA GLY A 260 -3.24 20.84 2.99
C GLY A 260 -2.30 22.02 2.75
N SER A 261 -1.16 21.73 2.14
CA SER A 261 -0.24 22.72 1.58
C SER A 261 -0.96 23.61 0.56
N LYS A 262 -0.56 24.87 0.47
CA LYS A 262 -1.08 25.81 -0.51
C LYS A 262 -0.06 25.99 -1.64
N PHE A 263 -0.52 25.87 -2.88
CA PHE A 263 0.27 26.05 -4.10
C PHE A 263 -0.65 26.46 -5.25
N ASP A 264 -0.11 26.93 -6.35
CA ASP A 264 -0.85 27.14 -7.59
C ASP A 264 -1.11 25.77 -8.23
N ALA A 265 -2.30 25.25 -7.96
CA ALA A 265 -2.69 23.90 -8.41
C ALA A 265 -2.74 23.78 -9.94
N ARG A 266 -3.13 24.87 -10.64
CA ARG A 266 -3.15 24.88 -12.11
C ARG A 266 -1.74 24.71 -12.65
N ALA A 267 -0.79 25.53 -12.21
CA ALA A 267 0.60 25.45 -12.65
C ALA A 267 1.23 24.08 -12.35
N VAL A 268 0.94 23.51 -11.18
CA VAL A 268 1.44 22.16 -10.80
C VAL A 268 0.85 21.08 -11.69
N PHE A 269 -0.46 21.11 -11.96
CA PHE A 269 -1.10 20.08 -12.78
C PHE A 269 -0.79 20.23 -14.28
N GLU A 270 -0.61 21.46 -14.78
CA GLU A 270 -0.10 21.70 -16.13
C GLU A 270 1.33 21.14 -16.29
N ALA A 271 2.18 21.30 -15.30
CA ALA A 271 3.51 20.67 -15.29
C ALA A 271 3.41 19.12 -15.25
N CYS A 272 2.47 18.54 -14.50
CA CYS A 272 2.22 17.08 -14.53
C CYS A 272 1.86 16.58 -15.94
N VAL A 273 1.05 17.33 -16.68
CA VAL A 273 0.70 16.99 -18.08
C VAL A 273 1.92 17.14 -19.00
N GLU A 274 2.67 18.23 -18.88
CA GLU A 274 3.86 18.52 -19.69
C GLU A 274 4.94 17.44 -19.53
N HIS A 275 5.17 16.99 -18.30
CA HIS A 275 6.20 16.01 -17.99
C HIS A 275 5.68 14.57 -17.87
N ASP A 276 4.40 14.32 -18.22
CA ASP A 276 3.74 13.01 -18.16
C ASP A 276 3.82 12.34 -16.76
N VAL A 277 3.69 13.13 -15.69
CA VAL A 277 3.64 12.67 -14.29
C VAL A 277 2.20 12.44 -13.87
N ALA A 278 1.90 11.29 -13.27
CA ALA A 278 0.58 11.00 -12.75
C ALA A 278 0.31 11.72 -11.42
N VAL A 279 -0.92 12.19 -11.20
CA VAL A 279 -1.38 12.73 -9.93
C VAL A 279 -1.98 11.59 -9.10
N GLU A 280 -1.46 11.37 -7.91
CA GLU A 280 -1.98 10.33 -7.03
C GLU A 280 -3.38 10.67 -6.50
N ILE A 281 -4.29 9.70 -6.58
CA ILE A 281 -5.53 9.64 -5.82
C ILE A 281 -5.28 8.73 -4.63
N ASN A 282 -4.79 9.30 -3.53
CA ASN A 282 -4.45 8.56 -2.34
C ASN A 282 -5.71 8.01 -1.67
N SER A 283 -5.76 6.70 -1.51
CA SER A 283 -6.93 5.98 -1.04
C SER A 283 -7.04 5.90 0.48
N ARG A 284 -6.03 6.38 1.24
CA ARG A 284 -6.12 6.37 2.71
C ARG A 284 -7.28 7.22 3.18
N PRO A 285 -8.19 6.67 4.01
CA PRO A 285 -9.33 7.41 4.54
C PRO A 285 -8.93 8.65 5.34
N GLU A 286 -7.72 8.66 5.93
CA GLU A 286 -7.19 9.80 6.68
C GLU A 286 -6.77 10.97 5.80
N ARG A 287 -6.38 10.71 4.54
CA ARG A 287 -5.88 11.72 3.62
C ARG A 287 -6.96 12.25 2.68
N ARG A 288 -7.57 11.36 1.91
CA ARG A 288 -8.52 11.73 0.83
C ARG A 288 -7.91 12.81 -0.08
N ASP A 289 -6.64 12.65 -0.39
CA ASP A 289 -5.81 13.59 -1.16
C ASP A 289 -5.79 13.18 -2.66
N PRO A 290 -5.92 14.12 -3.61
CA PRO A 290 -6.24 15.55 -3.47
C PRO A 290 -7.66 15.81 -2.97
N PRO A 291 -7.98 17.02 -2.45
CA PRO A 291 -9.37 17.47 -2.27
C PRO A 291 -10.16 17.34 -3.56
N THR A 292 -11.49 17.10 -3.49
CA THR A 292 -12.34 16.90 -4.65
C THR A 292 -12.19 18.00 -5.71
N ALA A 293 -12.19 19.27 -5.29
CA ALA A 293 -12.03 20.38 -6.22
C ALA A 293 -10.68 20.39 -6.97
N LEU A 294 -9.60 19.91 -6.31
CA LEU A 294 -8.30 19.78 -6.98
C LEU A 294 -8.26 18.54 -7.88
N LEU A 295 -8.93 17.46 -7.50
CA LEU A 295 -9.06 16.27 -8.33
C LEU A 295 -9.80 16.58 -9.64
N GLU A 296 -10.91 17.33 -9.54
CA GLU A 296 -11.68 17.80 -10.70
C GLU A 296 -10.86 18.75 -11.59
N LEU A 297 -10.10 19.67 -10.97
CA LEU A 297 -9.20 20.55 -11.71
C LEU A 297 -8.11 19.76 -12.48
N ALA A 298 -7.47 18.77 -11.85
CA ALA A 298 -6.47 17.92 -12.48
C ALA A 298 -7.08 17.11 -13.64
N ARG A 299 -8.32 16.60 -13.47
CA ARG A 299 -9.08 15.97 -14.55
C ARG A 299 -9.29 16.90 -15.75
N ASP A 300 -9.75 18.13 -15.48
CA ASP A 300 -10.09 19.11 -16.54
C ASP A 300 -8.85 19.62 -17.29
N ILE A 301 -7.71 19.71 -16.60
CA ILE A 301 -6.41 20.03 -17.22
C ILE A 301 -5.89 18.89 -18.10
N GLY A 302 -6.28 17.64 -17.83
CA GLY A 302 -5.86 16.52 -18.66
C GLY A 302 -4.82 15.60 -17.99
N CYS A 303 -4.60 15.67 -16.68
CA CYS A 303 -3.62 14.84 -15.97
C CYS A 303 -3.90 13.33 -16.12
N ARG A 304 -2.86 12.51 -16.08
CA ARG A 304 -2.95 11.10 -15.72
C ARG A 304 -3.10 10.98 -14.21
N PHE A 305 -3.59 9.81 -13.77
CA PHE A 305 -3.78 9.52 -12.35
C PHE A 305 -3.17 8.18 -11.98
N SER A 306 -2.76 8.05 -10.74
CA SER A 306 -2.61 6.76 -10.05
C SER A 306 -3.64 6.67 -8.92
N ILE A 307 -4.13 5.47 -8.63
CA ILE A 307 -4.97 5.19 -7.47
C ILE A 307 -4.18 4.26 -6.56
N ASP A 308 -3.74 4.78 -5.43
CA ASP A 308 -2.79 4.07 -4.59
C ASP A 308 -3.27 4.00 -3.15
N SER A 309 -2.96 2.88 -2.49
CA SER A 309 -3.42 2.65 -1.13
C SER A 309 -2.60 3.42 -0.09
N ASP A 310 -1.34 3.72 -0.39
CA ASP A 310 -0.36 4.21 0.61
C ASP A 310 -0.36 3.26 1.84
N ALA A 311 -0.43 1.93 1.55
CA ALA A 311 -0.61 0.91 2.54
C ALA A 311 0.63 0.74 3.42
N HIS A 312 0.44 0.71 4.74
CA HIS A 312 1.47 0.43 5.74
C HIS A 312 1.24 -0.91 6.44
N ALA A 313 0.26 -1.68 5.96
CA ALA A 313 -0.05 -3.02 6.43
C ALA A 313 -0.85 -3.77 5.35
N PRO A 314 -0.78 -5.12 5.30
CA PRO A 314 -1.44 -5.92 4.26
C PRO A 314 -2.92 -5.63 4.07
N GLY A 315 -3.70 -5.48 5.14
CA GLY A 315 -5.14 -5.18 5.05
C GLY A 315 -5.48 -3.79 4.50
N GLN A 316 -4.51 -2.87 4.47
CA GLN A 316 -4.67 -1.54 3.89
C GLN A 316 -4.55 -1.53 2.37
N LEU A 317 -3.99 -2.59 1.74
CA LEU A 317 -4.01 -2.75 0.29
C LEU A 317 -5.43 -2.78 -0.28
N ASP A 318 -6.42 -3.19 0.52
CA ASP A 318 -7.83 -3.17 0.12
C ASP A 318 -8.45 -1.75 0.11
N PHE A 319 -7.73 -0.72 0.57
CA PHE A 319 -8.20 0.67 0.55
C PHE A 319 -8.31 1.28 -0.85
N LEU A 320 -7.74 0.66 -1.89
CA LEU A 320 -7.84 1.14 -3.27
C LEU A 320 -9.26 1.49 -3.69
N VAL A 321 -10.28 0.80 -3.16
CA VAL A 321 -11.69 1.07 -3.46
C VAL A 321 -12.12 2.49 -3.06
N TYR A 322 -11.54 3.08 -2.00
CA TYR A 322 -11.83 4.47 -1.61
C TYR A 322 -11.35 5.48 -2.68
N GLY A 323 -10.19 5.22 -3.28
CA GLY A 323 -9.68 6.02 -4.39
C GLY A 323 -10.52 5.83 -5.65
N CYS A 324 -10.95 4.59 -5.93
CA CYS A 324 -11.83 4.26 -7.05
C CYS A 324 -13.19 4.98 -6.93
N GLU A 325 -13.86 4.92 -5.78
CA GLU A 325 -15.11 5.66 -5.54
C GLU A 325 -14.94 7.16 -5.82
N ARG A 326 -13.83 7.75 -5.40
CA ARG A 326 -13.53 9.17 -5.64
C ARG A 326 -13.25 9.48 -7.10
N ALA A 327 -12.55 8.59 -7.80
CA ALA A 327 -12.25 8.74 -9.22
C ALA A 327 -13.52 8.66 -10.07
N GLU A 328 -14.40 7.69 -9.80
CA GLU A 328 -15.71 7.57 -10.45
C GLU A 328 -16.59 8.80 -10.18
N ALA A 329 -16.70 9.22 -8.92
CA ALA A 329 -17.47 10.42 -8.54
C ALA A 329 -16.96 11.69 -9.20
N ALA A 330 -15.64 11.79 -9.45
CA ALA A 330 -15.03 12.89 -10.17
C ALA A 330 -15.12 12.74 -11.70
N GLY A 331 -15.65 11.65 -12.23
CA GLY A 331 -15.77 11.40 -13.67
C GLY A 331 -14.42 11.23 -14.39
N ILE A 332 -13.44 10.60 -13.72
CA ILE A 332 -12.13 10.32 -14.31
C ILE A 332 -12.24 9.13 -15.24
N ASP A 333 -11.76 9.30 -16.48
CA ASP A 333 -11.68 8.23 -17.45
C ASP A 333 -10.69 7.15 -17.00
N PRO A 334 -11.10 5.87 -16.90
CA PRO A 334 -10.21 4.78 -16.53
C PRO A 334 -8.95 4.65 -17.38
N ASP A 335 -8.99 5.03 -18.66
CA ASP A 335 -7.81 5.00 -19.56
C ASP A 335 -6.71 5.98 -19.15
N ARG A 336 -7.04 6.96 -18.32
CA ARG A 336 -6.09 7.92 -17.72
C ARG A 336 -5.51 7.46 -16.38
N ILE A 337 -5.94 6.31 -15.87
CA ILE A 337 -5.48 5.74 -14.60
C ILE A 337 -4.42 4.69 -14.90
N VAL A 338 -3.18 4.97 -14.52
CA VAL A 338 -2.03 4.12 -14.87
C VAL A 338 -2.07 2.74 -14.21
N ASN A 339 -2.77 2.60 -13.07
CA ASN A 339 -2.95 1.30 -12.40
C ASN A 339 -3.85 0.32 -13.18
N THR A 340 -4.59 0.77 -14.21
CA THR A 340 -5.37 -0.10 -15.09
C THR A 340 -4.53 -0.75 -16.20
N TRP A 341 -3.26 -0.33 -16.33
CA TRP A 341 -2.40 -0.78 -17.41
C TRP A 341 -1.73 -2.11 -17.12
N GLU A 342 -1.50 -2.89 -18.18
CA GLU A 342 -0.60 -4.02 -18.16
C GLU A 342 0.78 -3.59 -17.65
N ARG A 343 1.44 -4.46 -16.89
CA ARG A 343 2.76 -4.21 -16.29
C ARG A 343 3.77 -3.63 -17.29
N ASP A 344 3.88 -4.22 -18.47
CA ASP A 344 4.87 -3.81 -19.47
C ASP A 344 4.60 -2.40 -20.00
N ARG A 345 3.30 -2.02 -20.16
CA ARG A 345 2.91 -0.66 -20.51
C ARG A 345 3.24 0.32 -19.39
N LEU A 346 2.97 -0.06 -18.13
CA LEU A 346 3.32 0.74 -16.96
C LEU A 346 4.82 1.00 -16.90
N LEU A 347 5.65 -0.05 -17.02
CA LEU A 347 7.11 0.04 -17.00
C LEU A 347 7.65 0.88 -18.17
N ALA A 348 7.08 0.74 -19.37
CA ALA A 348 7.46 1.55 -20.52
C ALA A 348 7.20 3.04 -20.30
N TRP A 349 6.11 3.39 -19.62
CA TRP A 349 5.81 4.76 -19.20
C TRP A 349 6.71 5.23 -18.09
N ALA A 350 6.90 4.42 -17.04
CA ALA A 350 7.66 4.81 -15.86
C ALA A 350 9.14 5.05 -16.16
N ASN A 351 9.72 4.29 -17.12
CA ASN A 351 11.14 4.37 -17.48
C ASN A 351 11.40 5.21 -18.75
N ARG A 352 10.47 6.10 -19.12
CA ARG A 352 10.62 7.00 -20.28
C ARG A 352 11.84 7.93 -20.19
N GLY A 353 12.23 8.35 -18.98
CA GLY A 353 13.39 9.17 -18.73
C GLY A 353 14.71 8.48 -19.06
N ASP A 354 14.80 7.17 -18.89
CA ASP A 354 16.02 6.39 -19.18
C ASP A 354 16.30 6.29 -20.69
N ARG A 355 15.26 6.45 -21.53
CA ARG A 355 15.41 6.43 -22.99
C ARG A 355 16.00 7.74 -23.54
N ALA A 356 15.83 8.85 -22.83
CA ALA A 356 16.39 10.14 -23.24
C ALA A 356 17.93 10.15 -23.09
N ASP A 357 18.45 9.42 -22.11
CA ASP A 357 19.90 9.31 -21.84
C ASP A 357 20.63 8.36 -22.81
N THR A 358 19.88 7.56 -23.60
CA THR A 358 20.44 6.57 -24.56
C THR A 358 20.47 7.05 -26.01
N VAL A 359 19.98 8.26 -26.29
CA VAL A 359 20.13 8.88 -27.62
C VAL A 359 21.50 9.58 -27.64
N ASP A 360 22.49 8.87 -28.11
CA ASP A 360 23.86 9.26 -28.34
C ASP A 360 23.92 10.53 -29.22
N PRO A 361 24.88 11.46 -29.01
CA PRO A 361 25.03 12.72 -29.74
C PRO A 361 25.41 12.56 -31.21
#